data_2cb9f9b6db7e833c6c55032f792512da
#
_entry.id   2cb9f9b6db7e833c6c55032f792512da
#
_cell.length_a   1.000
_cell.length_b   1.000
_cell.length_c   1.000
_cell.angle_alpha   90.00
_cell.angle_beta   90.00
_cell.angle_gamma   90.00
#
_symmetry.space_group_name_H-M   'P 1'
#
loop_
_entity.id
_entity.type
_entity.pdbx_description
1 polymer ?
#
loop_
_entity_poly.entity_id
_entity_poly.type
_entity_poly.pdbx_seq_one_letter_code
_entity_poly.pdbx_strand_id
1 'polypeptide(L)'
;ETSFMFNYIEPVFRPPSEARSLILQVTNGCSWNQCTFCDMYTQPQKKFRARDEADVLNEIRQAAALGPRFEKVFLADGDAMVLPVRRLTNILLAIKEHLPWVKRVGAYCLPRNIRKKSAEELTELRRLGLGILYVGAESGDDEVLGFIKKGETWQSTLDALLKIKQAGIQSSVMILNGMGGVAYSEQHARHSALLMNEAQPEFLSTLIVSYPL
;
A
#
# COMPACT_ATOMS: atom_id res chain seq x y z
N GLU A 1 8.46 7.87 -32.10
CA GLU A 1 7.32 7.22 -31.39
C GLU A 1 7.89 6.44 -30.22
N THR A 2 7.85 7.03 -29.03
CA THR A 2 8.18 6.32 -27.78
C THR A 2 7.02 5.40 -27.46
N SER A 3 7.12 4.16 -27.91
CA SER A 3 6.25 3.09 -27.44
C SER A 3 6.26 3.09 -25.91
N PHE A 4 5.08 3.13 -25.29
CA PHE A 4 4.94 3.13 -23.84
C PHE A 4 5.68 1.94 -23.22
N MET A 5 6.64 2.25 -22.34
CA MET A 5 7.49 1.27 -21.65
C MET A 5 6.74 0.38 -20.68
N PHE A 6 5.54 0.78 -20.25
CA PHE A 6 4.82 0.16 -19.15
C PHE A 6 3.47 -0.35 -19.61
N ASN A 7 3.19 -1.61 -19.33
CA ASN A 7 1.91 -2.26 -19.64
C ASN A 7 1.00 -2.21 -18.42
N TYR A 8 0.42 -1.04 -18.12
CA TYR A 8 -0.53 -0.91 -17.02
C TYR A 8 -1.85 -1.61 -17.33
N ILE A 9 -2.35 -2.33 -16.34
CA ILE A 9 -3.72 -2.86 -16.32
C ILE A 9 -4.57 -1.82 -15.57
N GLU A 10 -5.22 -0.94 -16.31
CA GLU A 10 -5.98 0.18 -15.77
C GLU A 10 -7.30 -0.29 -15.10
N PRO A 11 -7.82 0.49 -14.13
CA PRO A 11 -7.24 1.69 -13.54
C PRO A 11 -6.10 1.39 -12.55
N VAL A 12 -5.14 2.31 -12.43
CA VAL A 12 -4.04 2.24 -11.47
C VAL A 12 -4.13 3.43 -10.52
N PHE A 13 -4.05 3.17 -9.23
CA PHE A 13 -4.21 4.18 -8.18
C PHE A 13 -2.91 4.39 -7.42
N ARG A 14 -2.74 5.61 -6.92
CA ARG A 14 -1.63 5.98 -6.03
C ARG A 14 -2.09 7.07 -5.05
N PRO A 15 -1.44 7.19 -3.88
CA PRO A 15 -1.70 8.31 -2.97
C PRO A 15 -1.29 9.64 -3.62
N PRO A 16 -1.96 10.76 -3.29
CA PRO A 16 -1.58 12.09 -3.81
C PRO A 16 -0.11 12.45 -3.55
N SER A 17 0.46 12.02 -2.42
CA SER A 17 1.87 12.22 -2.08
C SER A 17 2.87 11.52 -3.00
N GLU A 18 2.40 10.56 -3.79
CA GLU A 18 3.16 9.82 -4.80
C GLU A 18 2.91 10.34 -6.24
N ALA A 19 2.29 11.52 -6.39
CA ALA A 19 1.93 12.07 -7.70
C ALA A 19 3.12 12.19 -8.69
N ARG A 20 4.33 12.36 -8.18
CA ARG A 20 5.57 12.48 -8.97
C ARG A 20 6.43 11.21 -8.95
N SER A 21 5.94 10.14 -8.39
CA SER A 21 6.65 8.86 -8.35
C SER A 21 6.48 8.10 -9.66
N LEU A 22 7.50 7.36 -10.06
CA LEU A 22 7.32 6.35 -11.08
C LEU A 22 6.42 5.25 -10.52
N ILE A 23 5.38 4.88 -11.23
CA ILE A 23 4.53 3.74 -10.87
C ILE A 23 5.10 2.47 -11.51
N LEU A 24 5.34 1.45 -10.68
CA LEU A 24 5.58 0.09 -11.12
C LEU A 24 4.42 -0.79 -10.65
N GLN A 25 3.61 -1.27 -11.57
CA GLN A 25 2.53 -2.18 -11.24
C GLN A 25 3.08 -3.59 -11.05
N VAL A 26 3.21 -4.03 -9.79
CA VAL A 26 3.81 -5.33 -9.45
C VAL A 26 2.75 -6.39 -9.13
N THR A 27 1.54 -5.94 -8.77
CA THR A 27 0.33 -6.76 -8.67
C THR A 27 -0.79 -6.11 -9.46
N ASN A 28 -1.84 -6.85 -9.75
CA ASN A 28 -3.08 -6.35 -10.33
C ASN A 28 -4.20 -6.52 -9.31
N GLY A 29 -4.96 -5.47 -9.05
CA GLY A 29 -6.06 -5.50 -8.10
C GLY A 29 -5.62 -5.57 -6.63
N CYS A 30 -6.55 -5.91 -5.76
CA CYS A 30 -6.34 -6.07 -4.32
C CYS A 30 -6.56 -7.51 -3.90
N SER A 31 -5.66 -8.08 -3.08
CA SER A 31 -5.72 -9.48 -2.67
C SER A 31 -6.89 -9.79 -1.74
N TRP A 32 -7.43 -8.79 -1.07
CA TRP A 32 -8.61 -8.93 -0.23
C TRP A 32 -9.90 -8.64 -1.00
N ASN A 33 -10.03 -7.45 -1.54
CA ASN A 33 -11.12 -6.98 -2.42
C ASN A 33 -12.55 -7.35 -1.96
N GLN A 34 -12.81 -7.34 -0.65
CA GLN A 34 -14.13 -7.66 -0.06
C GLN A 34 -14.73 -6.48 0.70
N CYS A 35 -14.01 -5.37 0.82
CA CYS A 35 -14.49 -4.20 1.54
C CYS A 35 -15.72 -3.61 0.84
N THR A 36 -16.78 -3.39 1.61
CA THR A 36 -18.09 -2.97 1.06
C THR A 36 -18.11 -1.52 0.57
N PHE A 37 -17.12 -0.72 0.95
CA PHE A 37 -17.01 0.70 0.58
C PHE A 37 -16.06 0.95 -0.60
N CYS A 38 -15.27 -0.05 -0.99
CA CYS A 38 -14.20 0.11 -1.98
C CYS A 38 -14.62 -0.40 -3.35
N ASP A 39 -14.55 0.46 -4.35
CA ASP A 39 -14.84 0.16 -5.76
C ASP A 39 -13.60 0.22 -6.67
N MET A 40 -12.42 0.48 -6.10
CA MET A 40 -11.18 0.70 -6.86
C MET A 40 -10.79 -0.48 -7.75
N TYR A 41 -11.07 -1.71 -7.32
CA TYR A 41 -10.61 -2.92 -7.99
C TYR A 41 -11.75 -3.89 -8.34
N THR A 42 -12.94 -3.36 -8.59
CA THR A 42 -14.14 -4.15 -8.87
C THR A 42 -14.32 -4.52 -10.34
N GLN A 43 -13.58 -3.89 -11.24
CA GLN A 43 -13.68 -4.14 -12.68
C GLN A 43 -13.11 -5.53 -13.05
N PRO A 44 -13.62 -6.21 -14.08
CA PRO A 44 -13.23 -7.58 -14.43
C PRO A 44 -11.74 -7.76 -14.65
N GLN A 45 -11.05 -6.79 -15.29
CA GLN A 45 -9.62 -6.84 -15.53
C GLN A 45 -8.78 -6.67 -14.25
N LYS A 46 -9.39 -6.20 -13.15
CA LYS A 46 -8.73 -5.99 -11.84
C LYS A 46 -8.79 -7.20 -10.93
N LYS A 47 -9.15 -8.38 -11.44
CA LYS A 47 -9.05 -9.61 -10.67
C LYS A 47 -7.62 -9.80 -10.17
N PHE A 48 -7.48 -10.00 -8.85
CA PHE A 48 -6.18 -10.06 -8.21
C PHE A 48 -5.25 -11.11 -8.82
N ARG A 49 -4.03 -10.69 -9.11
CA ARG A 49 -2.90 -11.55 -9.47
C ARG A 49 -1.57 -10.81 -9.30
N ALA A 50 -0.51 -11.53 -8.97
CA ALA A 50 0.84 -11.00 -9.11
C ALA A 50 1.17 -10.86 -10.61
N ARG A 51 1.85 -9.79 -11.00
CA ARG A 51 2.37 -9.67 -12.35
C ARG A 51 3.57 -10.60 -12.54
N ASP A 52 3.85 -10.96 -13.78
CA ASP A 52 5.03 -11.75 -14.09
C ASP A 52 6.30 -11.01 -13.62
N GLU A 53 7.21 -11.75 -12.96
CA GLU A 53 8.41 -11.16 -12.37
C GLU A 53 9.38 -10.65 -13.44
N ALA A 54 9.52 -11.39 -14.54
CA ALA A 54 10.39 -11.00 -15.63
C ALA A 54 9.91 -9.72 -16.32
N ASP A 55 8.60 -9.56 -16.49
CA ASP A 55 8.00 -8.35 -17.05
C ASP A 55 8.27 -7.13 -16.17
N VAL A 56 8.05 -7.26 -14.86
CA VAL A 56 8.32 -6.19 -13.89
C VAL A 56 9.80 -5.79 -13.90
N LEU A 57 10.71 -6.76 -13.84
CA LEU A 57 12.15 -6.49 -13.89
C LEU A 57 12.57 -5.85 -15.21
N ASN A 58 11.96 -6.25 -16.32
CA ASN A 58 12.21 -5.63 -17.62
C ASN A 58 11.73 -4.17 -17.66
N GLU A 59 10.55 -3.88 -17.13
CA GLU A 59 10.04 -2.50 -17.01
C GLU A 59 10.99 -1.61 -16.18
N ILE A 60 11.57 -2.14 -15.10
CA ILE A 60 12.56 -1.42 -14.30
C ILE A 60 13.81 -1.09 -15.13
N ARG A 61 14.34 -2.05 -15.89
CA ARG A 61 15.48 -1.82 -16.78
C ARG A 61 15.17 -0.76 -17.84
N GLN A 62 13.98 -0.82 -18.44
CA GLN A 62 13.57 0.17 -19.45
C GLN A 62 13.37 1.55 -18.84
N ALA A 63 12.94 1.65 -17.59
CA ALA A 63 12.77 2.93 -16.89
C ALA A 63 14.10 3.71 -16.75
N ALA A 64 15.23 3.04 -16.83
CA ALA A 64 16.53 3.69 -16.81
C ALA A 64 16.70 4.73 -17.94
N ALA A 65 16.05 4.52 -19.08
CA ALA A 65 16.07 5.46 -20.20
C ALA A 65 15.36 6.80 -19.91
N LEU A 66 14.50 6.85 -18.88
CA LEU A 66 13.84 8.09 -18.44
C LEU A 66 14.81 9.05 -17.73
N GLY A 67 15.92 8.53 -17.20
CA GLY A 67 16.87 9.31 -16.40
C GLY A 67 16.24 9.79 -15.07
N PRO A 68 16.88 10.75 -14.38
CA PRO A 68 16.49 11.20 -13.04
C PRO A 68 15.29 12.17 -13.03
N ARG A 69 14.26 11.87 -13.81
CA ARG A 69 13.02 12.67 -13.86
C ARG A 69 12.10 12.42 -12.67
N PHE A 70 12.37 11.37 -11.90
CA PHE A 70 11.67 11.01 -10.68
C PHE A 70 12.69 10.56 -9.62
N GLU A 71 12.38 10.77 -8.37
CA GLU A 71 13.23 10.35 -7.24
C GLU A 71 12.58 9.30 -6.36
N LYS A 72 11.36 8.93 -6.67
CA LYS A 72 10.57 7.95 -5.92
C LYS A 72 9.93 6.95 -6.87
N VAL A 73 9.75 5.73 -6.37
CA VAL A 73 9.01 4.67 -7.05
C VAL A 73 7.86 4.24 -6.15
N PHE A 74 6.69 4.05 -6.74
CA PHE A 74 5.52 3.51 -6.07
C PHE A 74 5.15 2.16 -6.65
N LEU A 75 5.15 1.13 -5.79
CA LEU A 75 4.75 -0.22 -6.18
C LEU A 75 3.23 -0.34 -6.09
N ALA A 76 2.55 -0.38 -7.23
CA ALA A 76 1.13 -0.62 -7.35
C ALA A 76 0.89 -2.13 -7.58
N ASP A 77 -0.23 -2.68 -7.33
CA ASP A 77 -1.57 -2.16 -7.15
C ASP A 77 -2.00 -2.21 -5.68
N GLY A 78 -3.25 -2.58 -5.40
CA GLY A 78 -3.94 -2.43 -4.14
C GLY A 78 -3.23 -2.88 -2.86
N ASP A 79 -2.39 -3.90 -2.95
CA ASP A 79 -1.53 -4.33 -1.85
C ASP A 79 -0.26 -5.05 -2.34
N ALA A 80 0.64 -4.30 -2.94
CA ALA A 80 1.91 -4.82 -3.46
C ALA A 80 2.70 -5.64 -2.42
N MET A 81 2.54 -5.34 -1.13
CA MET A 81 3.19 -6.04 -0.02
C MET A 81 2.69 -7.47 0.21
N VAL A 82 1.69 -7.93 -0.52
CA VAL A 82 1.30 -9.36 -0.53
C VAL A 82 2.37 -10.25 -1.17
N LEU A 83 3.21 -9.68 -2.03
CA LEU A 83 4.27 -10.43 -2.69
C LEU A 83 5.23 -11.06 -1.67
N PRO A 84 5.75 -12.27 -1.97
CA PRO A 84 6.80 -12.88 -1.15
C PRO A 84 8.03 -11.98 -1.02
N VAL A 85 8.70 -12.06 0.12
CA VAL A 85 9.90 -11.25 0.41
C VAL A 85 10.96 -11.39 -0.68
N ARG A 86 11.18 -12.61 -1.20
CA ARG A 86 12.11 -12.85 -2.31
C ARG A 86 11.79 -11.97 -3.53
N ARG A 87 10.52 -11.88 -3.93
CA ARG A 87 10.14 -11.05 -5.08
C ARG A 87 10.29 -9.55 -4.81
N LEU A 88 9.90 -9.10 -3.62
CA LEU A 88 10.10 -7.72 -3.21
C LEU A 88 11.60 -7.36 -3.19
N THR A 89 12.43 -8.26 -2.68
CA THR A 89 13.89 -8.11 -2.69
C THR A 89 14.44 -7.96 -4.10
N ASN A 90 14.04 -8.82 -5.03
CA ASN A 90 14.49 -8.75 -6.43
C ASN A 90 14.07 -7.42 -7.09
N ILE A 91 12.85 -6.95 -6.84
CA ILE A 91 12.36 -5.67 -7.35
C ILE A 91 13.20 -4.51 -6.80
N LEU A 92 13.43 -4.47 -5.48
CA LEU A 92 14.20 -3.41 -4.83
C LEU A 92 15.66 -3.39 -5.29
N LEU A 93 16.28 -4.56 -5.44
CA LEU A 93 17.63 -4.68 -5.97
C LEU A 93 17.72 -4.17 -7.42
N ALA A 94 16.76 -4.54 -8.27
CA ALA A 94 16.70 -4.05 -9.65
C ALA A 94 16.52 -2.53 -9.73
N ILE A 95 15.68 -1.96 -8.87
CA ILE A 95 15.52 -0.50 -8.76
C ILE A 95 16.86 0.14 -8.37
N LYS A 96 17.54 -0.42 -7.38
CA LYS A 96 18.81 0.11 -6.90
C LYS A 96 19.91 0.05 -7.97
N GLU A 97 19.94 -1.01 -8.77
CA GLU A 97 20.90 -1.23 -9.83
C GLU A 97 20.64 -0.32 -11.05
N HIS A 98 19.39 -0.29 -11.52
CA HIS A 98 19.05 0.38 -12.79
C HIS A 98 18.57 1.83 -12.62
N LEU A 99 18.08 2.21 -11.43
CA LEU A 99 17.54 3.53 -11.11
C LEU A 99 18.25 4.11 -9.88
N PRO A 100 19.59 4.30 -9.91
CA PRO A 100 20.40 4.64 -8.72
C PRO A 100 20.06 6.02 -8.11
N TRP A 101 19.33 6.88 -8.83
CA TRP A 101 18.85 8.18 -8.34
C TRP A 101 17.58 8.07 -7.48
N VAL A 102 16.93 6.90 -7.44
CA VAL A 102 15.73 6.70 -6.63
C VAL A 102 16.08 6.69 -5.15
N LYS A 103 15.46 7.59 -4.40
CA LYS A 103 15.71 7.80 -2.97
C LYS A 103 14.76 6.97 -2.07
N ARG A 104 13.57 6.62 -2.58
CA ARG A 104 12.55 5.93 -1.79
C ARG A 104 11.61 5.12 -2.65
N VAL A 105 11.28 3.92 -2.17
CA VAL A 105 10.19 3.10 -2.70
C VAL A 105 9.04 3.10 -1.70
N GLY A 106 7.82 3.26 -2.18
CA GLY A 106 6.60 3.17 -1.40
C GLY A 106 5.65 2.13 -1.98
N ALA A 107 4.69 1.68 -1.18
CA ALA A 107 3.68 0.72 -1.60
C ALA A 107 2.40 0.82 -0.78
N TYR A 108 1.26 0.43 -1.37
CA TYR A 108 0.09 0.08 -0.57
C TYR A 108 0.31 -1.22 0.19
N CYS A 109 -0.26 -1.29 1.36
CA CYS A 109 -0.09 -2.40 2.28
C CYS A 109 -1.38 -2.66 3.07
N LEU A 110 -1.76 -3.93 3.17
CA LEU A 110 -2.76 -4.38 4.14
C LEU A 110 -2.06 -4.89 5.40
N PRO A 111 -2.64 -4.73 6.60
CA PRO A 111 -2.05 -5.28 7.84
C PRO A 111 -1.70 -6.77 7.73
N ARG A 112 -2.54 -7.56 7.06
CA ARG A 112 -2.31 -8.99 6.80
C ARG A 112 -1.05 -9.29 6.00
N ASN A 113 -0.60 -8.38 5.14
CA ASN A 113 0.65 -8.56 4.39
C ASN A 113 1.85 -8.54 5.33
N ILE A 114 1.80 -7.69 6.35
CA ILE A 114 2.86 -7.53 7.36
C ILE A 114 2.91 -8.72 8.31
N ARG A 115 1.74 -9.27 8.69
CA ARG A 115 1.65 -10.44 9.57
C ARG A 115 2.46 -11.63 9.04
N LYS A 116 2.52 -11.80 7.73
CA LYS A 116 3.21 -12.90 7.04
C LYS A 116 4.71 -12.69 6.88
N LYS A 117 5.25 -11.56 7.31
CA LYS A 117 6.67 -11.22 7.20
C LYS A 117 7.28 -11.03 8.59
N SER A 118 8.53 -11.48 8.77
CA SER A 118 9.23 -11.24 10.01
C SER A 118 9.73 -9.80 10.13
N ALA A 119 10.08 -9.38 11.34
CA ALA A 119 10.68 -8.07 11.59
C ALA A 119 12.02 -7.91 10.86
N GLU A 120 12.81 -8.98 10.80
CA GLU A 120 14.09 -9.03 10.10
C GLU A 120 13.91 -8.88 8.60
N GLU A 121 12.92 -9.58 8.02
CA GLU A 121 12.57 -9.46 6.59
C GLU A 121 12.17 -8.03 6.23
N LEU A 122 11.34 -7.38 7.05
CA LEU A 122 10.94 -5.99 6.82
C LEU A 122 12.13 -5.03 6.98
N THR A 123 13.00 -5.25 7.95
CA THR A 123 14.23 -4.46 8.14
C THR A 123 15.15 -4.57 6.92
N GLU A 124 15.28 -5.76 6.35
CA GLU A 124 16.06 -5.95 5.13
C GLU A 124 15.42 -5.23 3.92
N LEU A 125 14.09 -5.31 3.75
CA LEU A 125 13.40 -4.55 2.71
C LEU A 125 13.59 -3.04 2.89
N ARG A 126 13.60 -2.55 4.14
CA ARG A 126 13.92 -1.15 4.45
C ARG A 126 15.34 -0.78 4.00
N ARG A 127 16.31 -1.62 4.31
CA ARG A 127 17.71 -1.41 3.89
C ARG A 127 17.86 -1.35 2.39
N LEU A 128 17.02 -2.07 1.65
CA LEU A 128 17.00 -2.10 0.18
C LEU A 128 16.23 -0.94 -0.46
N GLY A 129 15.59 -0.08 0.35
CA GLY A 129 14.96 1.14 -0.15
C GLY A 129 13.46 1.25 0.06
N LEU A 130 12.79 0.25 0.64
CA LEU A 130 11.37 0.35 1.01
C LEU A 130 11.24 1.34 2.17
N GLY A 131 10.78 2.55 1.89
CA GLY A 131 10.81 3.65 2.85
C GLY A 131 9.48 4.00 3.47
N ILE A 132 8.37 3.74 2.79
CA ILE A 132 7.04 4.09 3.27
C ILE A 132 6.00 3.07 2.83
N LEU A 133 5.08 2.75 3.76
CA LEU A 133 3.90 1.92 3.48
C LEU A 133 2.62 2.72 3.75
N TYR A 134 1.72 2.69 2.78
CA TYR A 134 0.41 3.32 2.86
C TYR A 134 -0.61 2.27 3.30
N VAL A 135 -1.14 2.45 4.51
CA VAL A 135 -2.01 1.47 5.17
C VAL A 135 -3.41 2.05 5.34
N GLY A 136 -4.38 1.48 4.66
CA GLY A 136 -5.78 1.78 4.91
C GLY A 136 -6.24 1.05 6.19
N ALA A 137 -6.27 1.74 7.33
CA ALA A 137 -6.88 1.24 8.56
C ALA A 137 -8.40 1.38 8.50
N GLU A 138 -8.87 2.47 7.93
CA GLU A 138 -10.25 2.89 7.73
C GLU A 138 -10.99 3.18 9.04
N SER A 139 -10.87 2.34 10.04
CA SER A 139 -11.41 2.47 11.38
C SER A 139 -10.54 1.75 12.41
N GLY A 140 -10.62 2.20 13.65
CA GLY A 140 -10.12 1.47 14.81
C GLY A 140 -11.21 0.73 15.57
N ASP A 141 -12.45 0.77 15.10
CA ASP A 141 -13.57 0.09 15.76
C ASP A 141 -13.85 -1.26 15.13
N ASP A 142 -13.84 -2.34 15.95
CA ASP A 142 -13.98 -3.70 15.47
C ASP A 142 -15.38 -4.01 14.89
N GLU A 143 -16.43 -3.38 15.41
CA GLU A 143 -17.78 -3.53 14.85
C GLU A 143 -17.87 -2.88 13.48
N VAL A 144 -17.33 -1.66 13.35
CA VAL A 144 -17.26 -0.95 12.06
C VAL A 144 -16.42 -1.74 11.05
N LEU A 145 -15.25 -2.24 11.47
CA LEU A 145 -14.39 -3.07 10.62
C LEU A 145 -15.07 -4.35 10.15
N GLY A 146 -15.87 -4.99 11.02
CA GLY A 146 -16.71 -6.14 10.67
C GLY A 146 -17.81 -5.77 9.67
N PHE A 147 -18.48 -4.65 9.91
CA PHE A 147 -19.56 -4.14 9.05
C PHE A 147 -19.09 -3.84 7.63
N ILE A 148 -17.93 -3.20 7.49
CA ILE A 148 -17.35 -2.88 6.17
C ILE A 148 -16.56 -4.04 5.56
N LYS A 149 -16.51 -5.19 6.20
CA LYS A 149 -15.79 -6.39 5.76
C LYS A 149 -14.30 -6.13 5.48
N LYS A 150 -13.67 -5.30 6.31
CA LYS A 150 -12.25 -5.01 6.18
C LYS A 150 -11.37 -6.24 6.37
N GLY A 151 -11.82 -7.20 7.18
CA GLY A 151 -11.08 -8.42 7.49
C GLY A 151 -9.88 -8.20 8.41
N GLU A 152 -9.87 -7.09 9.13
CA GLU A 152 -8.88 -6.71 10.13
C GLU A 152 -9.57 -6.31 11.44
N THR A 153 -8.80 -6.22 12.51
CA THR A 153 -9.23 -5.73 13.82
C THR A 153 -8.36 -4.56 14.26
N TRP A 154 -8.76 -3.88 15.32
CA TRP A 154 -7.94 -2.87 15.99
C TRP A 154 -6.56 -3.44 16.33
N GLN A 155 -6.52 -4.64 16.94
CA GLN A 155 -5.27 -5.29 17.35
C GLN A 155 -4.42 -5.70 16.15
N SER A 156 -4.99 -6.32 15.11
CA SER A 156 -4.21 -6.74 13.94
C SER A 156 -3.61 -5.55 13.18
N THR A 157 -4.32 -4.43 13.14
CA THR A 157 -3.83 -3.19 12.55
C THR A 157 -2.70 -2.59 13.39
N LEU A 158 -2.87 -2.51 14.72
CA LEU A 158 -1.83 -2.04 15.62
C LEU A 158 -0.55 -2.87 15.50
N ASP A 159 -0.66 -4.19 15.57
CA ASP A 159 0.48 -5.10 15.48
C ASP A 159 1.27 -4.90 14.17
N ALA A 160 0.56 -4.73 13.06
CA ALA A 160 1.19 -4.44 11.77
C ALA A 160 1.92 -3.09 11.77
N LEU A 161 1.29 -2.04 12.28
CA LEU A 161 1.88 -0.69 12.31
C LEU A 161 3.11 -0.63 13.21
N LEU A 162 3.08 -1.29 14.38
CA LEU A 162 4.22 -1.38 15.27
C LEU A 162 5.38 -2.17 14.64
N LYS A 163 5.09 -3.25 13.92
CA LYS A 163 6.11 -4.03 13.21
C LYS A 163 6.76 -3.23 12.07
N ILE A 164 5.97 -2.46 11.32
CA ILE A 164 6.47 -1.52 10.29
C ILE A 164 7.42 -0.50 10.93
N LYS A 165 7.00 0.09 12.05
CA LYS A 165 7.82 1.06 12.80
C LYS A 165 9.12 0.45 13.30
N GLN A 166 9.07 -0.73 13.87
CA GLN A 166 10.24 -1.47 14.37
C GLN A 166 11.27 -1.72 13.26
N ALA A 167 10.81 -1.97 12.04
CA ALA A 167 11.67 -2.15 10.87
C ALA A 167 12.28 -0.84 10.33
N GLY A 168 11.90 0.32 10.87
CA GLY A 168 12.35 1.63 10.40
C GLY A 168 11.68 2.10 9.11
N ILE A 169 10.57 1.48 8.73
CA ILE A 169 9.75 1.90 7.59
C ILE A 169 8.72 2.91 8.10
N GLN A 170 8.53 4.00 7.37
CA GLN A 170 7.48 4.96 7.67
C GLN A 170 6.09 4.37 7.33
N SER A 171 5.09 4.73 8.10
CA SER A 171 3.69 4.43 7.78
C SER A 171 2.89 5.69 7.52
N SER A 172 2.07 5.65 6.48
CA SER A 172 1.03 6.64 6.21
C SER A 172 -0.32 5.94 6.34
N VAL A 173 -1.08 6.31 7.36
CA VAL A 173 -2.32 5.63 7.72
C VAL A 173 -3.52 6.46 7.29
N MET A 174 -4.52 5.79 6.71
CA MET A 174 -5.80 6.38 6.32
C MET A 174 -6.90 5.94 7.26
N ILE A 175 -7.66 6.92 7.77
CA ILE A 175 -8.95 6.71 8.46
C ILE A 175 -10.04 7.32 7.60
N LEU A 176 -11.14 6.60 7.38
CA LEU A 176 -12.29 7.08 6.61
C LEU A 176 -13.39 7.57 7.55
N ASN A 177 -13.62 8.87 7.56
CA ASN A 177 -14.72 9.48 8.30
C ASN A 177 -16.07 9.07 7.69
N GLY A 178 -17.05 8.80 8.55
CA GLY A 178 -18.39 8.41 8.14
C GLY A 178 -18.59 6.89 8.03
N MET A 179 -17.55 6.10 8.25
CA MET A 179 -17.67 4.64 8.32
C MET A 179 -18.60 4.22 9.46
N GLY A 180 -19.58 3.39 9.14
CA GLY A 180 -20.62 2.97 10.09
C GLY A 180 -21.75 3.98 10.29
N GLY A 181 -21.71 5.14 9.62
CA GLY A 181 -22.75 6.17 9.68
C GLY A 181 -22.88 6.81 11.06
N VAL A 182 -24.01 7.47 11.30
CA VAL A 182 -24.27 8.21 12.56
C VAL A 182 -24.27 7.28 13.78
N ALA A 183 -24.79 6.07 13.64
CA ALA A 183 -24.94 5.12 14.75
C ALA A 183 -23.58 4.74 15.38
N TYR A 184 -22.52 4.68 14.59
CA TYR A 184 -21.18 4.27 15.03
C TYR A 184 -20.19 5.44 15.12
N SER A 185 -20.61 6.67 14.85
CA SER A 185 -19.73 7.82 14.71
C SER A 185 -18.82 8.04 15.91
N GLU A 186 -19.37 8.00 17.14
CA GLU A 186 -18.61 8.22 18.36
C GLU A 186 -17.59 7.11 18.61
N GLN A 187 -18.00 5.84 18.56
CA GLN A 187 -17.08 4.71 18.77
C GLN A 187 -16.03 4.59 17.68
N HIS A 188 -16.38 4.85 16.42
CA HIS A 188 -15.43 4.93 15.31
C HIS A 188 -14.36 5.99 15.58
N ALA A 189 -14.75 7.21 15.93
CA ALA A 189 -13.81 8.29 16.21
C ALA A 189 -12.90 7.96 17.41
N ARG A 190 -13.48 7.50 18.50
CA ARG A 190 -12.76 7.16 19.73
C ARG A 190 -11.77 6.03 19.55
N HIS A 191 -12.19 4.91 18.99
CA HIS A 191 -11.32 3.74 18.81
C HIS A 191 -10.25 3.98 17.72
N SER A 192 -10.57 4.75 16.68
CA SER A 192 -9.58 5.17 15.70
C SER A 192 -8.51 6.07 16.31
N ALA A 193 -8.91 7.02 17.17
CA ALA A 193 -7.96 7.86 17.89
C ALA A 193 -7.04 7.04 18.82
N LEU A 194 -7.60 6.09 19.56
CA LEU A 194 -6.81 5.20 20.42
C LEU A 194 -5.80 4.39 19.60
N LEU A 195 -6.23 3.85 18.45
CA LEU A 195 -5.33 3.11 17.54
C LEU A 195 -4.17 4.00 17.08
N MET A 196 -4.44 5.24 16.68
CA MET A 196 -3.40 6.17 16.22
C MET A 196 -2.48 6.61 17.35
N ASN A 197 -3.01 6.77 18.57
CA ASN A 197 -2.21 7.09 19.75
C ASN A 197 -1.22 5.96 20.10
N GLU A 198 -1.63 4.72 19.97
CA GLU A 198 -0.75 3.57 20.22
C GLU A 198 0.25 3.34 19.08
N ALA A 199 -0.21 3.43 17.83
CA ALA A 199 0.61 3.16 16.66
C ALA A 199 1.62 4.27 16.35
N GLN A 200 1.28 5.54 16.63
CA GLN A 200 2.12 6.71 16.33
C GLN A 200 2.67 6.70 14.89
N PRO A 201 1.82 6.62 13.85
CA PRO A 201 2.29 6.65 12.47
C PRO A 201 2.99 7.96 12.13
N GLU A 202 3.89 7.97 11.17
CA GLU A 202 4.56 9.19 10.71
C GLU A 202 3.58 10.13 9.99
N PHE A 203 2.59 9.56 9.29
CA PHE A 203 1.54 10.32 8.62
C PHE A 203 0.17 9.73 8.91
N LEU A 204 -0.77 10.60 9.22
CA LEU A 204 -2.18 10.29 9.37
C LEU A 204 -2.98 11.16 8.41
N SER A 205 -3.83 10.53 7.61
CA SER A 205 -4.76 11.19 6.73
C SER A 205 -6.18 10.74 7.02
N THR A 206 -7.12 11.67 6.88
CA THR A 206 -8.54 11.35 6.94
C THR A 206 -9.22 11.76 5.65
N LEU A 207 -10.09 10.91 5.14
CA LEU A 207 -11.00 11.21 4.05
C LEU A 207 -12.43 10.97 4.51
N ILE A 208 -13.38 11.56 3.80
CA ILE A 208 -14.80 11.28 4.01
C ILE A 208 -15.20 10.18 3.02
N VAL A 209 -15.90 9.15 3.54
CA VAL A 209 -16.45 8.12 2.67
C VAL A 209 -17.48 8.76 1.71
N SER A 210 -17.38 8.46 0.44
CA SER A 210 -18.35 8.85 -0.57
C SER A 210 -19.10 7.63 -1.06
N TYR A 211 -20.40 7.80 -1.26
CA TYR A 211 -21.23 6.78 -1.89
C TYR A 211 -21.55 7.26 -3.30
N PRO A 212 -21.48 6.39 -4.32
CA PRO A 212 -21.98 6.75 -5.64
C PRO A 212 -23.47 7.05 -5.53
N LEU A 213 -23.90 8.15 -6.16
CA LEU A 213 -25.31 8.53 -6.27
C LEU A 213 -26.04 7.58 -7.22
#